data_d2492e4f031324ce9d1a5137ca95c08b
#
_entry.id   d2492e4f031324ce9d1a5137ca95c08b
#
_cell.length_a   1.000
_cell.length_b   1.000
_cell.length_c   1.000
_cell.angle_alpha   90.00
_cell.angle_beta   90.00
_cell.angle_gamma   90.00
#
_symmetry.space_group_name_H-M   'P 1'
#
loop_
_entity.id
_entity.type
_entity.pdbx_description
1 polymer ?
#
loop_
_entity_poly.entity_id
_entity_poly.type
_entity_poly.pdbx_seq_one_letter_code
_entity_poly.pdbx_strand_id
1 'polypeptide(L)'
;YENQSTYAVTVTSTDGSGSTFAQSFSVSINDVNEAPTNITLSAAAIDENDSGAVVGTLGSSDEDAGDTVTYALSGSHGLYFEVVNGQLKLKNNTSANFEDNATLSVTVTATDSGGLATNQTFSINITDVNDAPTAIQISTNSLVSGLVAGTVGTLTATDEDSGESFTYTVSDDRFEVVDGQLKLKSGNTVEYDTETTITLTVTTTDAAGESFDQEFTLKVGSIQISSTTFAENSAGTVVGDLSITDPDFTANIS
;
A
#
# COMPACT_ATOMS: atom_id res chain seq x y z
N TYR A 1 0.33 -27.54 42.62
CA TYR A 1 1.74 -27.57 43.06
C TYR A 1 2.23 -26.16 43.32
N GLU A 2 2.01 -25.21 42.49
CA GLU A 2 2.54 -23.81 42.54
C GLU A 2 2.04 -23.05 43.77
N ASN A 3 0.85 -23.37 44.26
CA ASN A 3 0.29 -22.77 45.48
C ASN A 3 0.80 -23.50 46.74
N GLN A 4 0.94 -24.83 46.69
CA GLN A 4 1.39 -25.64 47.83
C GLN A 4 1.91 -27.01 47.37
N SER A 5 3.22 -27.24 47.50
CA SER A 5 3.89 -28.49 47.10
C SER A 5 3.86 -29.61 48.18
N THR A 6 3.45 -29.30 49.40
CA THR A 6 3.37 -30.30 50.49
C THR A 6 2.20 -30.03 51.40
N TYR A 7 1.60 -31.12 51.88
CA TYR A 7 0.51 -31.11 52.87
C TYR A 7 0.94 -31.89 54.08
N ALA A 8 0.73 -31.34 55.27
CA ALA A 8 0.88 -32.07 56.54
C ALA A 8 -0.45 -32.70 56.94
N VAL A 9 -0.48 -34.01 57.01
CA VAL A 9 -1.69 -34.79 57.40
C VAL A 9 -1.35 -35.49 58.75
N THR A 10 -2.18 -35.19 59.75
CA THR A 10 -2.04 -35.88 61.06
C THR A 10 -3.15 -36.93 61.15
N VAL A 11 -2.71 -38.17 61.31
CA VAL A 11 -3.60 -39.31 61.57
C VAL A 11 -3.61 -39.59 63.05
N THR A 12 -4.82 -39.60 63.66
CA THR A 12 -4.99 -39.90 65.06
C THR A 12 -5.72 -41.22 65.18
N SER A 13 -5.15 -42.16 65.94
CA SER A 13 -5.80 -43.43 66.32
C SER A 13 -6.27 -43.34 67.77
N THR A 14 -7.49 -43.81 68.04
CA THR A 14 -8.08 -43.85 69.40
C THR A 14 -8.42 -45.29 69.74
N ASP A 15 -8.01 -45.76 70.89
CA ASP A 15 -8.39 -47.09 71.35
C ASP A 15 -9.74 -47.13 72.08
N GLY A 16 -10.24 -48.32 72.45
CA GLY A 16 -11.50 -48.48 73.12
C GLY A 16 -11.65 -47.91 74.52
N SER A 17 -10.46 -47.45 75.12
CA SER A 17 -10.41 -46.77 76.40
C SER A 17 -10.34 -45.24 76.25
N GLY A 18 -10.32 -44.71 75.00
CA GLY A 18 -10.21 -43.29 74.69
C GLY A 18 -8.78 -42.77 74.65
N SER A 19 -7.75 -43.60 74.73
CA SER A 19 -6.37 -43.19 74.58
C SER A 19 -6.07 -42.94 73.08
N THR A 20 -5.36 -41.84 72.75
CA THR A 20 -5.06 -41.43 71.41
C THR A 20 -3.56 -41.47 71.12
N PHE A 21 -3.25 -41.84 69.85
CA PHE A 21 -1.93 -41.71 69.26
C PHE A 21 -2.03 -40.95 67.95
N ALA A 22 -1.29 -39.88 67.79
CA ALA A 22 -1.26 -39.05 66.59
C ALA A 22 0.08 -39.10 65.92
N GLN A 23 0.10 -39.25 64.60
CA GLN A 23 1.29 -39.17 63.77
C GLN A 23 1.04 -38.27 62.57
N SER A 24 2.00 -37.35 62.34
CA SER A 24 1.95 -36.46 61.17
C SER A 24 2.77 -37.05 60.00
N PHE A 25 2.20 -36.93 58.83
CA PHE A 25 2.79 -37.32 57.54
C PHE A 25 2.88 -36.09 56.68
N SER A 26 3.99 -35.97 55.90
CA SER A 26 4.09 -34.99 54.83
C SER A 26 3.78 -35.69 53.52
N VAL A 27 2.74 -35.17 52.81
CA VAL A 27 2.36 -35.64 51.48
C VAL A 27 2.89 -34.61 50.47
N SER A 28 3.79 -35.01 49.58
CA SER A 28 4.31 -34.17 48.51
C SER A 28 3.39 -34.27 47.29
N ILE A 29 3.17 -33.15 46.67
CA ILE A 29 2.56 -33.05 45.34
C ILE A 29 3.71 -33.01 44.32
N ASN A 30 3.57 -33.80 43.26
CA ASN A 30 4.51 -33.71 42.13
C ASN A 30 4.03 -32.64 41.18
N ASP A 31 4.96 -31.90 40.67
CA ASP A 31 4.76 -30.94 39.62
C ASP A 31 4.37 -31.62 38.30
N VAL A 32 3.51 -30.99 37.54
CA VAL A 32 3.09 -31.43 36.22
C VAL A 32 3.13 -30.19 35.31
N ASN A 33 3.81 -30.27 34.20
CA ASN A 33 3.93 -29.16 33.26
C ASN A 33 2.55 -28.77 32.69
N GLU A 34 2.20 -27.51 32.77
CA GLU A 34 1.03 -26.88 32.17
C GLU A 34 1.43 -26.09 30.91
N ALA A 35 0.45 -25.82 30.05
CA ALA A 35 0.67 -25.04 28.81
C ALA A 35 0.68 -23.53 29.09
N PRO A 36 1.41 -22.74 28.33
CA PRO A 36 1.35 -21.28 28.39
C PRO A 36 -0.06 -20.74 28.22
N THR A 37 -0.37 -19.68 28.93
CA THR A 37 -1.66 -19.01 28.89
C THR A 37 -1.49 -17.52 28.55
N ASN A 38 -2.61 -16.81 28.32
CA ASN A 38 -2.65 -15.35 28.16
C ASN A 38 -1.64 -14.80 27.16
N ILE A 39 -1.61 -15.34 25.92
CA ILE A 39 -0.78 -14.76 24.86
C ILE A 39 -1.27 -13.33 24.59
N THR A 40 -0.40 -12.36 24.75
CA THR A 40 -0.68 -10.93 24.60
C THR A 40 0.23 -10.31 23.55
N LEU A 41 -0.26 -9.23 22.96
CA LEU A 41 0.49 -8.36 22.05
C LEU A 41 0.29 -6.92 22.51
N SER A 42 1.37 -6.16 22.73
CA SER A 42 1.29 -4.82 23.32
C SER A 42 0.64 -3.77 22.43
N ALA A 43 0.64 -3.97 21.12
CA ALA A 43 -0.04 -3.16 20.12
C ALA A 43 -0.46 -4.06 18.94
N ALA A 44 -1.46 -3.63 18.18
CA ALA A 44 -2.01 -4.38 17.05
C ALA A 44 -2.33 -3.44 15.86
N ALA A 45 -1.43 -2.49 15.59
CA ALA A 45 -1.50 -1.59 14.44
C ALA A 45 -0.09 -1.23 13.98
N ILE A 46 0.05 -1.01 12.68
CA ILE A 46 1.24 -0.47 12.01
C ILE A 46 0.78 0.43 10.88
N ASP A 47 1.61 1.40 10.51
CA ASP A 47 1.41 2.16 9.31
C ASP A 47 1.81 1.33 8.10
N GLU A 48 1.13 1.53 6.98
CA GLU A 48 1.56 0.96 5.73
C GLU A 48 2.89 1.58 5.26
N ASN A 49 3.48 1.02 4.20
CA ASN A 49 4.72 1.50 3.58
C ASN A 49 5.95 1.48 4.51
N ASP A 50 5.80 1.17 5.81
CA ASP A 50 6.92 1.01 6.75
C ASP A 50 7.51 -0.41 6.65
N SER A 51 8.63 -0.51 5.95
CA SER A 51 9.30 -1.79 5.73
C SER A 51 9.90 -2.36 7.02
N GLY A 52 9.46 -3.55 7.39
CA GLY A 52 9.90 -4.21 8.62
C GLY A 52 9.31 -3.60 9.91
N ALA A 53 8.15 -2.95 9.81
CA ALA A 53 7.44 -2.32 10.92
C ALA A 53 7.30 -3.25 12.13
N VAL A 54 7.54 -2.71 13.32
CA VAL A 54 7.33 -3.43 14.59
C VAL A 54 5.89 -3.24 15.03
N VAL A 55 5.16 -4.36 15.17
CA VAL A 55 3.77 -4.36 15.66
C VAL A 55 3.73 -4.16 17.16
N GLY A 56 4.46 -4.98 17.92
CA GLY A 56 4.45 -4.92 19.37
C GLY A 56 5.21 -6.07 20.01
N THR A 57 5.27 -6.07 21.34
CA THR A 57 5.91 -7.11 22.14
C THR A 57 4.91 -8.20 22.47
N LEU A 58 5.31 -9.44 22.25
CA LEU A 58 4.59 -10.63 22.67
C LEU A 58 4.84 -10.92 24.15
N GLY A 59 3.82 -11.38 24.83
CA GLY A 59 3.90 -11.87 26.19
C GLY A 59 3.02 -13.11 26.37
N SER A 60 3.36 -13.94 27.34
CA SER A 60 2.55 -15.06 27.79
C SER A 60 2.77 -15.26 29.31
N SER A 61 1.85 -15.99 29.93
CA SER A 61 1.96 -16.41 31.32
C SER A 61 2.02 -17.93 31.38
N ASP A 62 2.82 -18.47 32.30
CA ASP A 62 2.86 -19.88 32.59
C ASP A 62 2.69 -20.10 34.10
N GLU A 63 2.05 -21.20 34.50
CA GLU A 63 1.92 -21.57 35.92
C GLU A 63 3.23 -22.11 36.43
N ASP A 64 4.06 -22.75 35.59
CA ASP A 64 5.38 -23.28 35.94
C ASP A 64 6.41 -22.16 36.11
N ALA A 65 6.80 -21.92 37.32
CA ALA A 65 7.71 -20.82 37.66
C ALA A 65 9.10 -20.99 37.02
N GLY A 66 9.48 -20.08 36.16
CA GLY A 66 10.78 -20.05 35.48
C GLY A 66 10.82 -20.73 34.12
N ASP A 67 9.66 -21.14 33.60
CA ASP A 67 9.60 -21.71 32.26
C ASP A 67 9.90 -20.66 31.17
N THR A 68 10.47 -21.13 30.08
CA THR A 68 10.80 -20.30 28.91
C THR A 68 9.88 -20.61 27.79
N VAL A 69 9.30 -19.57 27.20
CA VAL A 69 8.34 -19.68 26.08
C VAL A 69 8.99 -19.28 24.77
N THR A 70 8.72 -20.09 23.74
CA THR A 70 9.09 -19.80 22.34
C THR A 70 7.83 -19.51 21.53
N TYR A 71 7.95 -18.62 20.51
CA TYR A 71 6.83 -18.22 19.66
C TYR A 71 7.05 -18.68 18.23
N ALA A 72 6.00 -19.29 17.64
CA ALA A 72 5.92 -19.62 16.23
C ALA A 72 4.72 -18.92 15.58
N LEU A 73 4.84 -18.58 14.29
CA LEU A 73 3.83 -17.84 13.55
C LEU A 73 3.19 -18.71 12.47
N SER A 74 1.88 -18.53 12.30
CA SER A 74 1.06 -19.19 11.27
C SER A 74 -0.14 -18.31 10.91
N GLY A 75 -1.10 -18.85 10.18
CA GLY A 75 -2.29 -18.12 9.74
C GLY A 75 -2.13 -17.52 8.35
N SER A 76 -3.15 -16.82 7.85
CA SER A 76 -3.21 -16.33 6.46
C SER A 76 -2.06 -15.40 6.09
N HIS A 77 -1.62 -14.55 7.01
CA HIS A 77 -0.53 -13.59 6.80
C HIS A 77 0.70 -13.88 7.66
N GLY A 78 0.76 -15.04 8.35
CA GLY A 78 1.88 -15.40 9.22
C GLY A 78 3.25 -15.38 8.54
N LEU A 79 3.30 -15.59 7.22
CA LEU A 79 4.54 -15.57 6.43
C LEU A 79 5.14 -14.17 6.28
N TYR A 80 4.36 -13.11 6.45
CA TYR A 80 4.84 -11.72 6.37
C TYR A 80 5.58 -11.29 7.64
N PHE A 81 5.33 -11.97 8.76
CA PHE A 81 5.84 -11.63 10.08
C PHE A 81 7.01 -12.51 10.51
N GLU A 82 7.76 -12.00 11.47
CA GLU A 82 8.78 -12.72 12.23
C GLU A 82 8.74 -12.27 13.70
N VAL A 83 9.29 -13.10 14.60
CA VAL A 83 9.49 -12.73 16.00
C VAL A 83 10.97 -12.54 16.25
N VAL A 84 11.37 -11.35 16.66
CA VAL A 84 12.75 -11.00 16.97
C VAL A 84 12.81 -10.36 18.34
N ASN A 85 13.59 -10.96 19.26
CA ASN A 85 13.72 -10.51 20.65
C ASN A 85 12.38 -10.31 21.36
N GLY A 86 11.41 -11.21 21.13
CA GLY A 86 10.07 -11.14 21.70
C GLY A 86 9.14 -10.11 21.05
N GLN A 87 9.56 -9.45 19.99
CA GLN A 87 8.72 -8.51 19.23
C GLN A 87 8.18 -9.19 17.97
N LEU A 88 6.87 -9.04 17.75
CA LEU A 88 6.23 -9.33 16.47
C LEU A 88 6.49 -8.15 15.53
N LYS A 89 7.01 -8.41 14.35
CA LYS A 89 7.30 -7.40 13.33
C LYS A 89 7.11 -7.96 11.92
N LEU A 90 6.94 -7.09 10.93
CA LEU A 90 7.08 -7.48 9.54
C LEU A 90 8.53 -7.91 9.26
N LYS A 91 8.70 -8.86 8.36
CA LYS A 91 10.04 -9.24 7.87
C LYS A 91 10.71 -8.05 7.19
N ASN A 92 12.03 -8.00 7.26
CA ASN A 92 12.78 -6.99 6.54
C ASN A 92 12.45 -7.03 5.04
N ASN A 93 12.34 -5.87 4.40
CA ASN A 93 11.91 -5.69 3.01
C ASN A 93 10.45 -6.13 2.72
N THR A 94 9.62 -6.20 3.74
CA THR A 94 8.18 -6.40 3.63
C THR A 94 7.49 -5.21 4.27
N SER A 95 6.64 -4.51 3.53
CA SER A 95 5.70 -3.51 4.02
C SER A 95 4.27 -4.04 3.90
N ALA A 96 3.37 -3.50 4.68
CA ALA A 96 1.94 -3.64 4.44
C ALA A 96 1.50 -2.58 3.42
N ASN A 97 0.37 -2.83 2.77
CA ASN A 97 -0.33 -1.88 1.91
C ASN A 97 -1.80 -1.93 2.33
N PHE A 98 -2.36 -0.77 2.66
CA PHE A 98 -3.71 -0.64 3.18
C PHE A 98 -4.76 -0.94 2.11
N GLU A 99 -4.52 -0.55 0.87
CA GLU A 99 -5.40 -0.76 -0.28
C GLU A 99 -5.55 -2.23 -0.63
N ASP A 100 -4.49 -3.03 -0.40
CA ASP A 100 -4.54 -4.48 -0.54
C ASP A 100 -5.25 -5.13 0.65
N ASN A 101 -4.89 -4.72 1.88
CA ASN A 101 -5.41 -5.30 3.11
C ASN A 101 -5.37 -4.32 4.28
N ALA A 102 -6.51 -3.73 4.63
CA ALA A 102 -6.64 -2.88 5.82
C ALA A 102 -6.38 -3.64 7.15
N THR A 103 -6.28 -4.97 7.10
CA THR A 103 -6.07 -5.82 8.28
C THR A 103 -5.32 -7.09 7.91
N LEU A 104 -4.25 -7.39 8.65
CA LEU A 104 -3.50 -8.63 8.54
C LEU A 104 -3.79 -9.55 9.74
N SER A 105 -3.99 -10.85 9.48
CA SER A 105 -4.26 -11.85 10.52
C SER A 105 -3.07 -12.77 10.72
N VAL A 106 -2.56 -12.88 11.95
CA VAL A 106 -1.46 -13.74 12.34
C VAL A 106 -1.84 -14.58 13.55
N THR A 107 -1.54 -15.86 13.52
CA THR A 107 -1.70 -16.77 14.67
C THR A 107 -0.34 -16.99 15.31
N VAL A 108 -0.24 -16.65 16.58
CA VAL A 108 0.95 -16.87 17.41
C VAL A 108 0.72 -18.15 18.22
N THR A 109 1.64 -19.07 18.15
CA THR A 109 1.70 -20.26 18.99
C THR A 109 2.82 -20.08 20.02
N ALA A 110 2.49 -20.08 21.30
CA ALA A 110 3.43 -20.06 22.40
C ALA A 110 3.65 -21.50 22.87
N THR A 111 4.91 -21.93 22.96
CA THR A 111 5.30 -23.27 23.39
C THR A 111 6.29 -23.15 24.54
N ASP A 112 6.01 -23.85 25.64
CA ASP A 112 6.86 -23.93 26.83
C ASP A 112 8.07 -24.85 26.64
N SER A 113 8.91 -24.96 27.67
CA SER A 113 10.09 -25.84 27.67
C SER A 113 9.74 -27.32 27.74
N GLY A 114 8.56 -27.68 28.25
CA GLY A 114 8.02 -29.06 28.31
C GLY A 114 7.38 -29.51 26.99
N GLY A 115 7.14 -28.59 26.04
CA GLY A 115 6.59 -28.84 24.71
C GLY A 115 5.08 -28.72 24.64
N LEU A 116 4.40 -28.22 25.68
CA LEU A 116 2.98 -27.89 25.61
C LEU A 116 2.79 -26.52 24.97
N ALA A 117 1.69 -26.33 24.23
CA ALA A 117 1.49 -25.14 23.42
C ALA A 117 0.06 -24.62 23.44
N THR A 118 -0.06 -23.31 23.40
CA THR A 118 -1.33 -22.57 23.21
C THR A 118 -1.19 -21.62 22.04
N ASN A 119 -2.29 -21.33 21.35
CA ASN A 119 -2.27 -20.37 20.25
C ASN A 119 -3.32 -19.26 20.44
N GLN A 120 -2.99 -18.09 19.87
CA GLN A 120 -3.85 -16.91 19.81
C GLN A 120 -3.73 -16.25 18.45
N THR A 121 -4.86 -15.92 17.84
CA THR A 121 -4.88 -15.15 16.59
C THR A 121 -5.04 -13.66 16.91
N PHE A 122 -4.18 -12.85 16.27
CA PHE A 122 -4.24 -11.40 16.33
C PHE A 122 -4.63 -10.83 14.97
N SER A 123 -5.43 -9.77 15.02
CA SER A 123 -5.77 -8.93 13.88
C SER A 123 -4.93 -7.66 13.98
N ILE A 124 -4.06 -7.43 13.01
CA ILE A 124 -3.19 -6.26 12.96
C ILE A 124 -3.81 -5.27 11.99
N ASN A 125 -4.20 -4.10 12.49
CA ASN A 125 -4.74 -3.03 11.67
C ASN A 125 -3.60 -2.34 10.90
N ILE A 126 -3.84 -2.07 9.64
CA ILE A 126 -2.96 -1.24 8.82
C ILE A 126 -3.56 0.16 8.83
N THR A 127 -2.73 1.15 9.17
CA THR A 127 -3.11 2.56 9.11
C THR A 127 -2.80 3.05 7.71
N ASP A 128 -3.80 3.65 7.08
CA ASP A 128 -3.72 4.32 5.80
C ASP A 128 -2.78 5.53 5.89
N VAL A 129 -1.83 5.64 4.99
CA VAL A 129 -0.87 6.74 4.85
C VAL A 129 -0.85 7.16 3.39
N ASN A 130 -1.11 8.42 3.12
CA ASN A 130 -1.17 8.93 1.75
C ASN A 130 0.01 8.46 0.88
N ASP A 131 -0.31 7.86 -0.24
CA ASP A 131 0.62 7.51 -1.30
C ASP A 131 0.73 8.64 -2.35
N ALA A 132 1.83 8.69 -3.07
CA ALA A 132 1.99 9.62 -4.17
C ALA A 132 1.32 9.07 -5.44
N PRO A 133 0.83 9.95 -6.34
CA PRO A 133 0.35 9.50 -7.65
C PRO A 133 1.38 8.65 -8.39
N THR A 134 0.94 7.60 -9.06
CA THR A 134 1.83 6.60 -9.69
C THR A 134 1.92 6.74 -11.22
N ALA A 135 0.95 7.41 -11.85
CA ALA A 135 0.94 7.63 -13.29
C ALA A 135 0.13 8.84 -13.71
N ILE A 136 0.50 9.43 -14.84
CA ILE A 136 -0.29 10.44 -15.55
C ILE A 136 -0.58 9.91 -16.96
N GLN A 137 -1.78 10.09 -17.44
CA GLN A 137 -2.17 9.79 -18.82
C GLN A 137 -2.72 11.05 -19.50
N ILE A 138 -2.50 11.14 -20.81
CA ILE A 138 -3.10 12.17 -21.65
C ILE A 138 -3.95 11.50 -22.73
N SER A 139 -5.16 11.99 -22.95
CA SER A 139 -6.10 11.38 -23.90
C SER A 139 -5.63 11.46 -25.35
N THR A 140 -4.84 12.45 -25.70
CA THR A 140 -4.21 12.64 -27.01
C THR A 140 -2.92 13.44 -26.87
N ASN A 141 -1.91 13.09 -27.63
CA ASN A 141 -0.60 13.76 -27.64
C ASN A 141 -0.26 14.36 -28.99
N SER A 142 -1.26 14.75 -29.77
CA SER A 142 -1.08 15.33 -31.10
C SER A 142 -1.63 16.75 -31.18
N LEU A 143 -0.90 17.62 -31.86
CA LEU A 143 -1.22 19.03 -32.17
C LEU A 143 -1.26 19.26 -33.65
N VAL A 144 -2.13 20.15 -34.09
CA VAL A 144 -2.16 20.59 -35.48
C VAL A 144 -1.34 21.87 -35.63
N SER A 145 -0.45 21.92 -36.64
CA SER A 145 0.31 23.11 -37.02
C SER A 145 -0.62 24.29 -37.25
N GLY A 146 -0.23 25.45 -36.78
CA GLY A 146 -1.07 26.67 -36.85
C GLY A 146 -2.14 26.75 -35.76
N LEU A 147 -2.17 25.82 -34.81
CA LEU A 147 -3.06 25.90 -33.65
C LEU A 147 -2.75 27.16 -32.85
N VAL A 148 -3.71 28.03 -32.66
CA VAL A 148 -3.61 29.24 -31.86
C VAL A 148 -4.59 29.11 -30.71
N ALA A 149 -4.10 28.82 -29.51
CA ALA A 149 -4.90 28.50 -28.34
C ALA A 149 -5.83 27.27 -28.53
N GLY A 150 -5.69 26.25 -27.79
CA GLY A 150 -6.57 25.06 -27.93
C GLY A 150 -6.23 23.94 -26.99
N THR A 151 -7.18 23.03 -26.81
CA THR A 151 -6.99 21.84 -26.00
C THR A 151 -6.12 20.84 -26.75
N VAL A 152 -5.09 20.33 -26.07
CA VAL A 152 -4.25 19.22 -26.52
C VAL A 152 -4.89 17.91 -26.13
N GLY A 153 -5.20 17.73 -24.83
CA GLY A 153 -5.80 16.51 -24.32
C GLY A 153 -6.24 16.66 -22.87
N THR A 154 -7.01 15.70 -22.40
CA THR A 154 -7.39 15.59 -20.98
C THR A 154 -6.35 14.76 -20.24
N LEU A 155 -5.92 15.27 -19.10
CA LEU A 155 -5.01 14.59 -18.18
C LEU A 155 -5.81 13.81 -17.14
N THR A 156 -5.32 12.62 -16.79
CA THR A 156 -5.82 11.83 -15.68
C THR A 156 -4.63 11.28 -14.91
N ALA A 157 -4.71 11.24 -13.58
CA ALA A 157 -3.71 10.62 -12.72
C ALA A 157 -4.26 9.32 -12.13
N THR A 158 -3.35 8.44 -11.74
CA THR A 158 -3.64 7.20 -11.01
C THR A 158 -2.94 7.28 -9.66
N ASP A 159 -3.68 6.92 -8.62
CA ASP A 159 -3.23 6.85 -7.25
C ASP A 159 -3.69 5.54 -6.62
N GLU A 160 -3.00 5.08 -5.59
CA GLU A 160 -3.45 3.93 -4.79
C GLU A 160 -4.57 4.37 -3.85
N ASP A 161 -4.52 5.61 -3.33
CA ASP A 161 -5.55 6.18 -2.49
C ASP A 161 -6.85 6.44 -3.24
N SER A 162 -7.95 6.02 -2.68
CA SER A 162 -9.27 6.16 -3.29
C SER A 162 -9.87 7.54 -3.04
N GLY A 163 -10.46 8.15 -4.08
CA GLY A 163 -11.20 9.41 -3.95
C GLY A 163 -10.34 10.66 -4.03
N GLU A 164 -9.07 10.53 -4.46
CA GLU A 164 -8.12 11.61 -4.58
C GLU A 164 -8.53 12.66 -5.64
N SER A 165 -8.08 13.88 -5.42
CA SER A 165 -8.21 15.00 -6.34
C SER A 165 -6.82 15.52 -6.72
N PHE A 166 -6.62 15.77 -8.03
CA PHE A 166 -5.31 16.11 -8.56
C PHE A 166 -5.26 17.52 -9.10
N THR A 167 -4.14 18.17 -8.85
CA THR A 167 -3.74 19.40 -9.54
C THR A 167 -2.60 19.09 -10.51
N TYR A 168 -2.48 19.90 -11.58
CA TYR A 168 -1.48 19.66 -12.61
C TYR A 168 -0.71 20.94 -12.92
N THR A 169 0.58 20.78 -13.15
CA THR A 169 1.46 21.82 -13.73
C THR A 169 2.22 21.27 -14.93
N VAL A 170 2.75 22.16 -15.76
CA VAL A 170 3.47 21.79 -16.97
C VAL A 170 4.74 22.62 -17.12
N SER A 171 5.83 22.00 -17.60
CA SER A 171 7.16 22.59 -17.67
C SER A 171 7.34 23.60 -18.81
N ASP A 172 6.57 23.49 -19.89
CA ASP A 172 6.67 24.40 -21.05
C ASP A 172 5.67 25.56 -20.91
N ASP A 173 6.19 26.77 -20.78
CA ASP A 173 5.43 28.00 -20.53
C ASP A 173 4.39 28.33 -21.61
N ARG A 174 4.47 27.74 -22.80
CA ARG A 174 3.48 27.89 -23.87
C ARG A 174 2.17 27.19 -23.54
N PHE A 175 2.19 26.23 -22.62
CA PHE A 175 1.05 25.43 -22.22
C PHE A 175 0.55 25.81 -20.83
N GLU A 176 -0.68 25.42 -20.55
CA GLU A 176 -1.32 25.51 -19.24
C GLU A 176 -2.25 24.32 -19.03
N VAL A 177 -2.58 24.03 -17.78
CA VAL A 177 -3.63 23.06 -17.46
C VAL A 177 -4.79 23.79 -16.83
N VAL A 178 -5.97 23.62 -17.44
CA VAL A 178 -7.23 24.23 -16.98
C VAL A 178 -8.29 23.14 -16.94
N ASP A 179 -8.88 22.91 -15.77
CA ASP A 179 -9.91 21.89 -15.55
C ASP A 179 -9.46 20.48 -16.03
N GLY A 180 -8.22 20.10 -15.71
CA GLY A 180 -7.63 18.81 -16.10
C GLY A 180 -7.31 18.70 -17.60
N GLN A 181 -7.39 19.78 -18.34
CA GLN A 181 -7.06 19.80 -19.78
C GLN A 181 -5.74 20.52 -20.02
N LEU A 182 -4.79 19.84 -20.68
CA LEU A 182 -3.61 20.47 -21.24
C LEU A 182 -4.01 21.30 -22.44
N LYS A 183 -3.65 22.59 -22.42
CA LYS A 183 -3.99 23.59 -23.45
C LYS A 183 -2.78 24.39 -23.90
N LEU A 184 -2.75 24.74 -25.17
CA LEU A 184 -1.85 25.79 -25.68
C LEU A 184 -2.43 27.15 -25.27
N LYS A 185 -1.65 27.97 -24.57
CA LYS A 185 -2.08 29.32 -24.13
C LYS A 185 -2.36 30.24 -25.29
N SER A 186 -3.29 31.16 -25.11
CA SER A 186 -3.55 32.23 -26.07
C SER A 186 -2.30 33.06 -26.35
N GLY A 187 -2.06 33.36 -27.62
CA GLY A 187 -0.88 34.12 -28.08
C GLY A 187 0.33 33.26 -28.43
N ASN A 188 0.27 31.94 -28.19
CA ASN A 188 1.30 31.00 -28.66
C ASN A 188 0.78 30.26 -29.91
N THR A 189 1.73 29.85 -30.75
CA THR A 189 1.49 29.01 -31.93
C THR A 189 2.50 27.88 -31.94
N VAL A 190 2.10 26.76 -32.56
CA VAL A 190 2.98 25.61 -32.82
C VAL A 190 2.99 25.37 -34.32
N GLU A 191 4.18 25.35 -34.91
CA GLU A 191 4.36 25.22 -36.35
C GLU A 191 5.18 23.98 -36.70
N TYR A 192 4.65 23.09 -37.55
CA TYR A 192 5.33 21.87 -37.99
C TYR A 192 6.71 22.15 -38.61
N ASP A 193 6.85 23.25 -39.36
CA ASP A 193 8.10 23.59 -40.02
C ASP A 193 9.22 23.99 -39.05
N THR A 194 8.88 24.35 -37.83
CA THR A 194 9.85 24.73 -36.77
C THR A 194 10.08 23.62 -35.77
N GLU A 195 9.05 22.84 -35.46
CA GLU A 195 9.14 21.73 -34.50
C GLU A 195 8.12 20.64 -34.84
N THR A 196 8.57 19.40 -34.99
CA THR A 196 7.71 18.24 -35.26
C THR A 196 7.28 17.53 -33.98
N THR A 197 7.98 17.79 -32.88
CA THR A 197 7.66 17.23 -31.55
C THR A 197 7.98 18.25 -30.47
N ILE A 198 7.20 18.23 -29.42
CA ILE A 198 7.39 19.04 -28.21
C ILE A 198 7.46 18.09 -27.04
N THR A 199 8.56 18.13 -26.31
CA THR A 199 8.73 17.36 -25.08
C THR A 199 8.48 18.27 -23.88
N LEU A 200 7.58 17.85 -22.99
CA LEU A 200 7.25 18.59 -21.77
C LEU A 200 7.01 17.61 -20.61
N THR A 201 7.27 18.07 -19.40
CA THR A 201 6.93 17.34 -18.17
C THR A 201 5.63 17.87 -17.62
N VAL A 202 4.72 16.97 -17.29
CA VAL A 202 3.54 17.26 -16.50
C VAL A 202 3.80 16.73 -15.09
N THR A 203 3.59 17.58 -14.09
CA THR A 203 3.59 17.21 -12.68
C THR A 203 2.16 17.15 -12.21
N THR A 204 1.77 16.03 -11.60
CA THR A 204 0.52 15.93 -10.83
C THR A 204 0.82 15.99 -9.35
N THR A 205 -0.08 16.60 -8.59
CA THR A 205 0.01 16.68 -7.12
C THR A 205 -1.36 16.33 -6.54
N ASP A 206 -1.37 15.44 -5.56
CA ASP A 206 -2.57 15.01 -4.83
C ASP A 206 -3.04 16.06 -3.81
N ALA A 207 -4.06 15.73 -3.02
CA ALA A 207 -4.62 16.62 -2.01
C ALA A 207 -3.72 16.76 -0.77
N ALA A 208 -2.88 15.77 -0.48
CA ALA A 208 -1.93 15.77 0.64
C ALA A 208 -0.62 16.50 0.31
N GLY A 209 -0.33 16.70 -0.99
CA GLY A 209 0.82 17.44 -1.49
C GLY A 209 1.96 16.57 -2.02
N GLU A 210 1.75 15.26 -2.15
CA GLU A 210 2.70 14.36 -2.82
C GLU A 210 2.58 14.50 -4.35
N SER A 211 3.68 14.30 -5.07
CA SER A 211 3.73 14.63 -6.49
C SER A 211 4.41 13.56 -7.33
N PHE A 212 3.96 13.46 -8.59
CA PHE A 212 4.53 12.58 -9.60
C PHE A 212 4.76 13.33 -10.91
N ASP A 213 5.91 13.10 -11.54
CA ASP A 213 6.33 13.71 -12.79
C ASP A 213 6.26 12.70 -13.94
N GLN A 214 5.66 13.12 -15.05
CA GLN A 214 5.61 12.32 -16.28
C GLN A 214 6.02 13.16 -17.48
N GLU A 215 7.01 12.67 -18.24
CA GLU A 215 7.38 13.28 -19.52
C GLU A 215 6.45 12.82 -20.63
N PHE A 216 6.01 13.77 -21.46
CA PHE A 216 5.21 13.55 -22.66
C PHE A 216 5.89 14.13 -23.88
N THR A 217 5.82 13.41 -24.98
CA THR A 217 6.18 13.90 -26.31
C THR A 217 4.91 14.15 -27.11
N LEU A 218 4.60 15.41 -27.36
CA LEU A 218 3.50 15.83 -28.22
C LEU A 218 4.00 15.84 -29.67
N LYS A 219 3.24 15.26 -30.57
CA LYS A 219 3.52 15.27 -32.01
C LYS A 219 2.83 16.45 -32.66
N VAL A 220 3.56 17.18 -33.53
CA VAL A 220 2.99 18.27 -34.31
C VAL A 220 2.78 17.76 -35.74
N GLY A 221 1.52 17.72 -36.18
CA GLY A 221 1.17 17.32 -37.54
C GLY A 221 0.73 18.54 -38.36
N SER A 222 0.88 18.48 -39.68
CA SER A 222 0.36 19.51 -40.57
C SER A 222 -0.59 18.94 -41.61
N ILE A 223 -1.63 19.71 -41.87
CA ILE A 223 -2.56 19.46 -43.00
C ILE A 223 -2.24 20.49 -44.08
N GLN A 224 -1.88 20.02 -45.23
CA GLN A 224 -1.55 20.89 -46.36
C GLN A 224 -2.52 20.66 -47.52
N ILE A 225 -2.84 21.73 -48.22
CA ILE A 225 -3.55 21.69 -49.47
C ILE A 225 -2.62 22.15 -50.60
N SER A 226 -2.52 21.38 -51.65
CA SER A 226 -1.56 21.61 -52.73
C SER A 226 -1.77 22.92 -53.51
N SER A 227 -2.98 23.50 -53.45
CA SER A 227 -3.29 24.81 -54.05
C SER A 227 -4.38 25.50 -53.24
N THR A 228 -4.19 26.78 -52.97
CA THR A 228 -5.18 27.66 -52.31
C THR A 228 -5.81 28.66 -53.26
N THR A 229 -5.48 28.58 -54.56
CA THR A 229 -5.96 29.52 -55.58
C THR A 229 -6.61 28.77 -56.75
N PHE A 230 -7.70 29.28 -57.27
CA PHE A 230 -8.35 28.83 -58.51
C PHE A 230 -8.87 30.03 -59.32
N ALA A 231 -9.03 29.80 -60.61
CA ALA A 231 -9.53 30.87 -61.46
C ALA A 231 -11.07 31.07 -61.23
N GLU A 232 -11.49 32.31 -61.27
CA GLU A 232 -12.94 32.62 -61.23
C GLU A 232 -13.69 31.95 -62.41
N ASN A 233 -14.96 31.66 -62.23
CA ASN A 233 -15.83 30.98 -63.20
C ASN A 233 -15.43 29.54 -63.58
N SER A 234 -14.60 28.89 -62.80
CA SER A 234 -14.21 27.49 -62.98
C SER A 234 -15.14 26.54 -62.20
N ALA A 235 -16.22 26.12 -62.83
CA ALA A 235 -17.18 25.19 -62.20
C ALA A 235 -16.59 23.79 -62.06
N GLY A 236 -16.68 23.22 -60.86
CA GLY A 236 -16.20 21.83 -60.57
C GLY A 236 -14.69 21.66 -60.51
N THR A 237 -13.93 22.76 -60.31
CA THR A 237 -12.46 22.70 -60.21
C THR A 237 -12.04 22.13 -58.88
N VAL A 238 -11.12 21.16 -58.91
CA VAL A 238 -10.43 20.68 -57.71
C VAL A 238 -9.50 21.78 -57.22
N VAL A 239 -9.67 22.26 -56.00
CA VAL A 239 -8.86 23.33 -55.42
C VAL A 239 -7.45 22.84 -55.10
N GLY A 240 -7.32 21.56 -54.77
CA GLY A 240 -6.01 20.92 -54.50
C GLY A 240 -6.19 19.60 -53.77
N ASP A 241 -5.11 18.87 -53.65
CA ASP A 241 -5.08 17.63 -52.89
C ASP A 241 -4.76 17.91 -51.41
N LEU A 242 -5.51 17.31 -50.52
CA LEU A 242 -5.21 17.32 -49.09
C LEU A 242 -4.14 16.30 -48.80
N SER A 243 -3.11 16.70 -48.08
CA SER A 243 -2.07 15.79 -47.56
C SER A 243 -1.85 16.01 -46.06
N ILE A 244 -1.56 14.94 -45.39
CA ILE A 244 -1.16 14.92 -43.98
C ILE A 244 0.35 14.59 -43.93
N THR A 245 1.15 15.43 -43.33
CA THR A 245 2.60 15.30 -43.36
C THR A 245 3.11 14.35 -42.24
N ASP A 246 2.31 14.09 -41.21
CA ASP A 246 2.62 13.11 -40.17
C ASP A 246 1.80 11.83 -40.39
N PRO A 247 2.45 10.66 -40.70
CA PRO A 247 1.74 9.40 -40.95
C PRO A 247 1.01 8.83 -39.74
N ASP A 248 1.38 9.25 -38.51
CA ASP A 248 0.72 8.83 -37.26
C ASP A 248 -0.46 9.74 -36.89
N PHE A 249 -0.67 10.83 -37.64
CA PHE A 249 -1.75 11.78 -37.42
C PHE A 249 -3.01 11.34 -38.15
N THR A 250 -3.99 10.82 -37.44
CA THR A 250 -5.31 10.48 -38.01
C THR A 250 -6.25 11.70 -37.90
N ALA A 251 -6.33 12.52 -38.93
CA ALA A 251 -7.37 13.52 -39.05
C ALA A 251 -8.62 12.92 -39.65
N ASN A 252 -9.76 13.07 -38.99
CA ASN A 252 -11.06 12.87 -39.63
C ASN A 252 -11.37 14.09 -40.50
N ILE A 253 -11.21 13.94 -41.82
CA ILE A 253 -11.63 14.95 -42.81
C ILE A 253 -13.09 14.68 -43.12
N SER A 254 -14.01 15.45 -42.56
CA SER A 254 -15.44 15.44 -42.87
C SER A 254 -15.83 16.63 -43.72
#